data_ede86067105428c496d38867abdd1c68
#
_entry.id   ede86067105428c496d38867abdd1c68
#
_cell.length_a   1.000
_cell.length_b   1.000
_cell.length_c   1.000
_cell.angle_alpha   90.00
_cell.angle_beta   90.00
_cell.angle_gamma   90.00
#
_symmetry.space_group_name_H-M   'P 1'
#
loop_
_entity.id
_entity.type
_entity.pdbx_description
1 polymer ?
#
loop_
_entity_poly.entity_id
_entity_poly.type
_entity_poly.pdbx_seq_one_letter_code
_entity_poly.pdbx_strand_id
1 'polypeptide(L)'
;MSFAWPENIGYLLLLIPLAVILGYGVMRQLQSREALASPLMSGAIMPGPRFWLLILKKVMQFCGIGLVLFSLSGPRLTSGGRPVMRKGADLVFVLDISRSMMARDVQPDRLGQAKQEILSISHAVKGGRRAILLFAAAPLVQCPLTTDQEAFDALLGMASTDLIEEQGTLFRSALELSRKLLKPETENHMESGSKGEKIVVLLSDGEDHTGDFLAEAKRMKQDGIHVFVLGVGMSSPVVIPLGAPAEGVKRDEQGRAIATSFHGETLQKLAHEAGGLYFRSKTDNTVNSEISERINQIEDASRWVMEPVERVPLSQYFLAAGLFFLLAETMIGRGGGKHR
;
A
#
# COMPACT_ATOMS: atom_id res chain seq x y z
N MET A 1 -25.49 -7.02 -2.28
CA MET A 1 -25.23 -6.34 -3.56
C MET A 1 -25.15 -4.85 -3.30
N SER A 2 -24.12 -4.17 -3.79
CA SER A 2 -24.01 -2.70 -3.78
C SER A 2 -24.07 -2.20 -5.23
N PHE A 3 -24.49 -0.96 -5.40
CA PHE A 3 -24.55 -0.34 -6.71
C PHE A 3 -23.47 0.74 -6.83
N ALA A 4 -22.83 0.84 -8.01
CA ALA A 4 -21.82 1.86 -8.25
C ALA A 4 -22.45 3.24 -8.40
N TRP A 5 -23.61 3.28 -9.05
CA TRP A 5 -24.36 4.50 -9.32
C TRP A 5 -25.85 4.27 -8.96
N PRO A 6 -26.23 4.44 -7.68
CA PRO A 6 -27.60 4.20 -7.23
C PRO A 6 -28.61 5.15 -7.90
N GLU A 7 -28.16 6.33 -8.33
CA GLU A 7 -28.98 7.32 -9.05
C GLU A 7 -29.50 6.77 -10.38
N ASN A 8 -28.75 5.88 -11.03
CA ASN A 8 -29.14 5.29 -12.32
C ASN A 8 -30.22 4.22 -12.18
N ILE A 9 -30.59 3.79 -10.98
CA ILE A 9 -31.74 2.89 -10.76
C ILE A 9 -33.05 3.55 -11.24
N GLY A 10 -33.10 4.88 -11.19
CA GLY A 10 -34.24 5.64 -11.74
C GLY A 10 -34.53 5.37 -13.22
N TYR A 11 -33.52 4.98 -14.02
CA TYR A 11 -33.72 4.63 -15.42
C TYR A 11 -34.57 3.36 -15.64
N LEU A 12 -34.70 2.51 -14.63
CA LEU A 12 -35.61 1.36 -14.69
C LEU A 12 -37.09 1.80 -14.82
N LEU A 13 -37.45 3.03 -14.42
CA LEU A 13 -38.78 3.58 -14.62
C LEU A 13 -39.11 3.73 -16.11
N LEU A 14 -38.12 3.83 -16.99
CA LEU A 14 -38.30 3.84 -18.43
C LEU A 14 -38.88 2.52 -18.97
N LEU A 15 -38.81 1.44 -18.21
CA LEU A 15 -39.43 0.16 -18.56
C LEU A 15 -40.99 0.27 -18.57
N ILE A 16 -41.58 1.19 -17.81
CA ILE A 16 -43.03 1.37 -17.76
C ILE A 16 -43.58 1.87 -19.11
N PRO A 17 -43.13 3.03 -19.64
CA PRO A 17 -43.57 3.48 -20.97
C PRO A 17 -43.17 2.49 -22.08
N LEU A 18 -42.02 1.83 -21.95
CA LEU A 18 -41.60 0.79 -22.89
C LEU A 18 -42.59 -0.38 -22.93
N ALA A 19 -43.05 -0.88 -21.77
CA ALA A 19 -44.05 -1.94 -21.69
C ALA A 19 -45.36 -1.53 -22.36
N VAL A 20 -45.80 -0.27 -22.15
CA VAL A 20 -47.01 0.27 -22.79
C VAL A 20 -46.85 0.32 -24.32
N ILE A 21 -45.72 0.82 -24.82
CA ILE A 21 -45.44 0.90 -26.27
C ILE A 21 -45.40 -0.51 -26.90
N LEU A 22 -44.72 -1.46 -26.27
CA LEU A 22 -44.63 -2.83 -26.77
C LEU A 22 -45.98 -3.53 -26.73
N GLY A 23 -46.77 -3.34 -25.66
CA GLY A 23 -48.13 -3.87 -25.53
C GLY A 23 -49.08 -3.27 -26.57
N TYR A 24 -49.03 -1.96 -26.77
CA TYR A 24 -49.81 -1.29 -27.82
C TYR A 24 -49.44 -1.80 -29.22
N GLY A 25 -48.14 -2.01 -29.48
CA GLY A 25 -47.65 -2.60 -30.73
C GLY A 25 -48.24 -3.98 -31.02
N VAL A 26 -48.30 -4.84 -29.98
CA VAL A 26 -48.93 -6.17 -30.09
C VAL A 26 -50.43 -6.03 -30.39
N MET A 27 -51.13 -5.16 -29.64
CA MET A 27 -52.56 -4.96 -29.78
C MET A 27 -52.95 -4.42 -31.18
N ARG A 28 -52.20 -3.43 -31.65
CA ARG A 28 -52.39 -2.89 -33.02
C ARG A 28 -52.11 -3.95 -34.10
N GLN A 29 -51.15 -4.80 -33.92
CA GLN A 29 -50.80 -5.86 -34.86
C GLN A 29 -51.88 -6.96 -34.92
N LEU A 30 -52.55 -7.22 -33.78
CA LEU A 30 -53.70 -8.11 -33.70
C LEU A 30 -54.94 -7.50 -34.41
N GLN A 31 -55.25 -6.24 -34.13
CA GLN A 31 -56.41 -5.53 -34.77
C GLN A 31 -56.20 -5.39 -36.27
N SER A 32 -55.07 -5.09 -36.76
CA SER A 32 -54.76 -4.99 -38.19
C SER A 32 -54.98 -6.32 -38.93
N ARG A 33 -54.84 -7.44 -38.25
CA ARG A 33 -55.07 -8.79 -38.80
C ARG A 33 -56.58 -9.09 -38.88
N GLU A 34 -57.28 -8.75 -37.84
CA GLU A 34 -58.74 -8.90 -37.85
C GLU A 34 -59.41 -8.04 -38.92
N ALA A 35 -58.89 -6.84 -39.19
CA ALA A 35 -59.39 -5.94 -40.21
C ALA A 35 -59.07 -6.38 -41.65
N LEU A 36 -58.01 -7.18 -41.87
CA LEU A 36 -57.62 -7.68 -43.19
C LEU A 36 -58.17 -9.09 -43.50
N ALA A 37 -58.67 -9.81 -42.52
CA ALA A 37 -59.16 -11.16 -42.64
C ALA A 37 -60.70 -11.11 -43.03
N SER A 38 -61.02 -11.05 -44.32
CA SER A 38 -62.28 -11.45 -44.80
C SER A 38 -62.56 -12.93 -44.49
N PRO A 39 -63.74 -13.32 -43.94
CA PRO A 39 -63.92 -14.68 -43.38
C PRO A 39 -63.80 -15.84 -44.36
N LEU A 40 -63.74 -15.55 -45.66
CA LEU A 40 -63.64 -16.56 -46.72
C LEU A 40 -62.23 -16.88 -47.21
N MET A 41 -61.22 -16.09 -46.83
CA MET A 41 -59.80 -16.26 -47.28
C MET A 41 -58.81 -16.58 -46.18
N SER A 42 -59.17 -16.74 -44.93
CA SER A 42 -58.32 -16.83 -43.78
C SER A 42 -57.54 -18.15 -43.67
N GLY A 43 -57.93 -19.17 -44.40
CA GLY A 43 -57.35 -20.50 -44.30
C GLY A 43 -56.24 -20.83 -45.30
N ALA A 44 -56.15 -20.14 -46.45
CA ALA A 44 -55.36 -20.61 -47.57
C ALA A 44 -54.14 -19.78 -47.97
N ILE A 45 -54.03 -18.52 -47.48
CA ILE A 45 -53.01 -17.61 -48.03
C ILE A 45 -51.98 -17.06 -46.98
N MET A 46 -52.23 -17.20 -45.68
CA MET A 46 -51.24 -16.78 -44.71
C MET A 46 -51.00 -17.85 -43.64
N PRO A 47 -49.82 -18.50 -43.63
CA PRO A 47 -49.39 -19.19 -42.45
C PRO A 47 -49.28 -18.14 -41.32
N GLY A 48 -50.25 -18.10 -40.43
CA GLY A 48 -50.27 -17.17 -39.32
C GLY A 48 -48.95 -17.32 -38.53
N PRO A 49 -48.18 -16.26 -38.36
CA PRO A 49 -47.04 -16.37 -37.47
C PRO A 49 -47.58 -16.82 -36.12
N ARG A 50 -46.95 -17.84 -35.58
CA ARG A 50 -47.33 -18.42 -34.30
C ARG A 50 -47.40 -17.27 -33.28
N PHE A 51 -48.58 -17.00 -32.75
CA PHE A 51 -48.83 -15.91 -31.76
C PHE A 51 -47.79 -15.90 -30.65
N TRP A 52 -47.37 -17.07 -30.21
CA TRP A 52 -46.31 -17.28 -29.26
C TRP A 52 -44.96 -16.65 -29.68
N LEU A 53 -44.60 -16.69 -30.95
CA LEU A 53 -43.37 -16.09 -31.44
C LEU A 53 -43.38 -14.56 -31.36
N LEU A 54 -44.54 -13.94 -31.56
CA LEU A 54 -44.68 -12.48 -31.41
C LEU A 54 -44.53 -12.07 -29.94
N ILE A 55 -45.24 -12.78 -29.05
CA ILE A 55 -45.09 -12.53 -27.61
C ILE A 55 -43.66 -12.76 -27.17
N LEU A 56 -43.06 -13.91 -27.55
CA LEU A 56 -41.67 -14.24 -27.19
C LEU A 56 -40.72 -13.13 -27.62
N LYS A 57 -40.86 -12.61 -28.83
CA LYS A 57 -40.02 -11.49 -29.31
C LYS A 57 -40.15 -10.26 -28.42
N LYS A 58 -41.38 -9.86 -28.10
CA LYS A 58 -41.63 -8.67 -27.29
C LYS A 58 -41.14 -8.83 -25.87
N VAL A 59 -41.24 -10.05 -25.31
CA VAL A 59 -40.69 -10.38 -24.00
C VAL A 59 -39.16 -10.34 -24.04
N MET A 60 -38.52 -10.93 -25.06
CA MET A 60 -37.08 -10.88 -25.22
C MET A 60 -36.56 -9.45 -25.37
N GLN A 61 -37.25 -8.62 -26.17
CA GLN A 61 -36.93 -7.21 -26.35
C GLN A 61 -37.04 -6.45 -25.02
N PHE A 62 -38.12 -6.66 -24.26
CA PHE A 62 -38.32 -6.04 -22.96
C PHE A 62 -37.25 -6.47 -21.93
N CYS A 63 -36.97 -7.78 -21.83
CA CYS A 63 -35.94 -8.31 -20.95
C CYS A 63 -34.54 -7.81 -21.35
N GLY A 64 -34.21 -7.79 -22.63
CA GLY A 64 -32.95 -7.31 -23.14
C GLY A 64 -32.69 -5.84 -22.76
N ILE A 65 -33.66 -4.97 -23.02
CA ILE A 65 -33.58 -3.54 -22.66
C ILE A 65 -33.49 -3.40 -21.12
N GLY A 66 -34.31 -4.17 -20.37
CA GLY A 66 -34.27 -4.16 -18.91
C GLY A 66 -32.92 -4.53 -18.32
N LEU A 67 -32.27 -5.57 -18.86
CA LEU A 67 -30.92 -5.99 -18.44
C LEU A 67 -29.84 -4.92 -18.77
N VAL A 68 -29.96 -4.28 -19.92
CA VAL A 68 -29.06 -3.17 -20.30
C VAL A 68 -29.24 -1.99 -19.34
N LEU A 69 -30.46 -1.58 -19.05
CA LEU A 69 -30.77 -0.49 -18.10
C LEU A 69 -30.30 -0.86 -16.69
N PHE A 70 -30.50 -2.10 -16.26
CA PHE A 70 -30.00 -2.58 -14.95
C PHE A 70 -28.46 -2.58 -14.87
N SER A 71 -27.80 -2.91 -15.98
CA SER A 71 -26.32 -2.85 -16.07
C SER A 71 -25.78 -1.43 -15.81
N LEU A 72 -26.50 -0.38 -16.21
CA LEU A 72 -26.12 1.02 -16.00
C LEU A 72 -26.10 1.43 -14.51
N SER A 73 -26.83 0.73 -13.65
CA SER A 73 -26.75 0.96 -12.19
C SER A 73 -25.44 0.44 -11.57
N GLY A 74 -24.64 -0.30 -12.34
CA GLY A 74 -23.36 -0.84 -11.91
C GLY A 74 -23.46 -1.82 -10.73
N PRO A 75 -24.25 -2.91 -10.85
CA PRO A 75 -24.36 -3.89 -9.78
C PRO A 75 -23.01 -4.53 -9.48
N ARG A 76 -22.64 -4.57 -8.18
CA ARG A 76 -21.40 -5.15 -7.68
C ARG A 76 -21.72 -6.22 -6.65
N LEU A 77 -21.03 -7.33 -6.75
CA LEU A 77 -21.08 -8.35 -5.72
C LEU A 77 -20.08 -7.96 -4.63
N THR A 78 -20.59 -7.70 -3.44
CA THR A 78 -19.75 -7.54 -2.26
C THR A 78 -19.49 -8.94 -1.72
N SER A 79 -18.35 -9.54 -2.06
CA SER A 79 -17.91 -10.76 -1.41
C SER A 79 -17.53 -10.40 0.03
N GLY A 80 -18.02 -11.13 1.02
CA GLY A 80 -17.71 -10.86 2.44
C GLY A 80 -16.21 -10.75 2.63
N GLY A 81 -15.74 -9.70 3.34
CA GLY A 81 -14.32 -9.46 3.56
C GLY A 81 -13.63 -10.71 4.09
N ARG A 82 -12.66 -11.22 3.35
CA ARG A 82 -11.78 -12.24 3.89
C ARG A 82 -10.77 -11.51 4.78
N PRO A 83 -10.54 -11.99 6.01
CA PRO A 83 -9.43 -11.48 6.79
C PRO A 83 -8.15 -11.79 6.01
N VAL A 84 -7.52 -10.77 5.45
CA VAL A 84 -6.20 -10.91 4.81
C VAL A 84 -5.17 -10.70 5.90
N MET A 85 -4.31 -11.70 6.12
CA MET A 85 -3.14 -11.53 6.96
C MET A 85 -2.24 -10.50 6.30
N ARG A 86 -2.12 -9.30 6.89
CA ARG A 86 -1.06 -8.38 6.50
C ARG A 86 0.29 -9.03 6.81
N LYS A 87 1.15 -9.08 5.83
CA LYS A 87 2.54 -9.46 6.01
C LYS A 87 3.22 -8.35 6.80
N GLY A 88 3.79 -8.70 7.95
CA GLY A 88 4.70 -7.97 8.83
C GLY A 88 4.98 -6.46 8.58
N ALA A 89 5.69 -5.85 9.50
CA ALA A 89 6.11 -4.45 9.36
C ALA A 89 7.29 -4.30 8.40
N ASP A 90 7.37 -3.17 7.69
CA ASP A 90 8.58 -2.77 6.96
C ASP A 90 9.47 -1.94 7.90
N LEU A 91 10.62 -2.49 8.28
CA LEU A 91 11.58 -1.87 9.18
C LEU A 91 12.76 -1.28 8.40
N VAL A 92 13.06 -0.01 8.61
CA VAL A 92 14.27 0.63 8.11
C VAL A 92 15.14 1.00 9.30
N PHE A 93 16.29 0.34 9.42
CA PHE A 93 17.33 0.72 10.37
C PHE A 93 18.20 1.81 9.78
N VAL A 94 18.24 2.97 10.42
CA VAL A 94 18.98 4.15 10.00
C VAL A 94 20.16 4.29 10.93
N LEU A 95 21.34 3.89 10.46
CA LEU A 95 22.56 3.82 11.25
C LEU A 95 23.52 4.94 10.92
N ASP A 96 23.86 5.72 11.92
CA ASP A 96 24.92 6.73 11.86
C ASP A 96 26.28 6.06 11.74
N ILE A 97 27.02 6.40 10.70
CA ILE A 97 28.40 5.95 10.48
C ILE A 97 29.38 7.12 10.42
N SER A 98 29.03 8.25 11.00
CA SER A 98 29.95 9.37 11.16
C SER A 98 31.17 8.98 12.02
N ARG A 99 32.25 9.72 11.91
CA ARG A 99 33.50 9.39 12.66
C ARG A 99 33.35 9.47 14.17
N SER A 100 32.40 10.25 14.70
CA SER A 100 32.08 10.28 16.14
C SER A 100 31.62 8.91 16.65
N MET A 101 31.06 8.05 15.78
CA MET A 101 30.64 6.68 16.11
C MET A 101 31.82 5.72 16.32
N MET A 102 33.06 6.15 16.02
CA MET A 102 34.27 5.40 16.40
C MET A 102 34.69 5.61 17.87
N ALA A 103 34.02 6.51 18.60
CA ALA A 103 34.31 6.76 20.01
C ALA A 103 34.15 5.50 20.86
N ARG A 104 35.08 5.29 21.82
CA ARG A 104 35.13 4.09 22.66
C ARG A 104 34.70 4.35 24.10
N ASP A 105 33.68 5.18 24.25
CA ASP A 105 33.00 5.38 25.53
C ASP A 105 32.01 4.25 25.87
N VAL A 106 31.65 3.45 24.87
CA VAL A 106 30.93 2.18 24.99
C VAL A 106 31.74 1.05 24.32
N GLN A 107 31.47 -0.20 24.64
CA GLN A 107 32.22 -1.33 24.09
C GLN A 107 31.43 -1.99 22.93
N PRO A 108 32.15 -2.37 21.84
CA PRO A 108 33.58 -2.12 21.55
C PRO A 108 33.87 -0.65 21.16
N ASP A 109 32.93 0.00 20.53
CA ASP A 109 32.79 1.41 20.17
C ASP A 109 31.30 1.70 19.89
N ARG A 110 30.90 2.98 19.65
CA ARG A 110 29.50 3.35 19.43
C ARG A 110 28.90 2.64 18.21
N LEU A 111 29.68 2.52 17.12
CA LEU A 111 29.21 1.84 15.90
C LEU A 111 29.01 0.33 16.14
N GLY A 112 29.96 -0.31 16.80
CA GLY A 112 29.84 -1.72 17.15
C GLY A 112 28.68 -2.01 18.07
N GLN A 113 28.48 -1.16 19.10
CA GLN A 113 27.29 -1.24 19.98
C GLN A 113 25.98 -1.08 19.17
N ALA A 114 25.89 -0.06 18.29
CA ALA A 114 24.70 0.17 17.46
C ALA A 114 24.40 -1.03 16.56
N LYS A 115 25.43 -1.64 15.95
CA LYS A 115 25.24 -2.87 15.15
C LYS A 115 24.70 -4.02 15.98
N GLN A 116 25.21 -4.23 17.19
CA GLN A 116 24.71 -5.29 18.08
C GLN A 116 23.25 -5.08 18.46
N GLU A 117 22.85 -3.83 18.69
CA GLU A 117 21.47 -3.48 18.99
C GLU A 117 20.56 -3.71 17.80
N ILE A 118 20.97 -3.30 16.58
CA ILE A 118 20.23 -3.61 15.34
C ILE A 118 20.02 -5.11 15.17
N LEU A 119 21.08 -5.91 15.35
CA LEU A 119 20.99 -7.37 15.27
C LEU A 119 20.00 -7.91 16.31
N SER A 120 20.12 -7.47 17.56
CA SER A 120 19.23 -7.90 18.65
C SER A 120 17.75 -7.58 18.34
N ILE A 121 17.46 -6.35 17.91
CA ILE A 121 16.12 -5.92 17.56
C ILE A 121 15.61 -6.69 16.33
N SER A 122 16.45 -6.78 15.28
CA SER A 122 16.10 -7.45 14.03
C SER A 122 15.74 -8.92 14.24
N HIS A 123 16.47 -9.64 15.08
CA HIS A 123 16.22 -11.06 15.39
C HIS A 123 14.99 -11.26 16.30
N ALA A 124 14.66 -10.28 17.14
CA ALA A 124 13.51 -10.36 18.05
C ALA A 124 12.18 -10.01 17.38
N VAL A 125 12.20 -9.29 16.25
CA VAL A 125 11.00 -8.96 15.46
C VAL A 125 10.60 -10.14 14.59
N LYS A 126 9.33 -10.58 14.72
CA LYS A 126 8.85 -11.87 14.19
C LYS A 126 8.56 -11.91 12.70
N GLY A 127 8.52 -10.80 12.00
CA GLY A 127 8.12 -10.79 10.59
C GLY A 127 8.59 -9.55 9.85
N GLY A 128 8.01 -9.33 8.66
CA GLY A 128 8.25 -8.13 7.87
C GLY A 128 9.53 -8.14 7.05
N ARG A 129 9.74 -7.01 6.35
CA ARG A 129 10.97 -6.76 5.59
C ARG A 129 11.87 -5.81 6.37
N ARG A 130 13.17 -5.96 6.19
CA ARG A 130 14.19 -5.15 6.86
C ARG A 130 15.08 -4.46 5.84
N ALA A 131 15.48 -3.24 6.11
CA ALA A 131 16.44 -2.47 5.31
C ALA A 131 17.47 -1.82 6.20
N ILE A 132 18.65 -1.57 5.66
CA ILE A 132 19.72 -0.81 6.32
C ILE A 132 20.00 0.43 5.49
N LEU A 133 19.89 1.58 6.12
CA LEU A 133 20.30 2.87 5.60
C LEU A 133 21.45 3.36 6.48
N LEU A 134 22.60 3.56 5.88
CA LEU A 134 23.75 4.19 6.52
C LEU A 134 23.74 5.68 6.23
N PHE A 135 24.18 6.51 7.16
CA PHE A 135 24.31 7.93 6.91
C PHE A 135 25.49 8.56 7.69
N ALA A 136 26.01 9.60 7.09
CA ALA A 136 26.89 10.59 7.66
C ALA A 136 26.52 11.95 7.06
N ALA A 137 27.38 12.60 6.28
CA ALA A 137 27.01 13.78 5.48
C ALA A 137 26.02 13.44 4.35
N ALA A 138 26.03 12.20 3.83
CA ALA A 138 25.09 11.70 2.83
C ALA A 138 24.50 10.34 3.26
N PRO A 139 23.26 10.04 2.88
CA PRO A 139 22.66 8.74 3.15
C PRO A 139 22.97 7.73 2.04
N LEU A 140 23.16 6.45 2.42
CA LEU A 140 23.43 5.32 1.56
C LEU A 140 22.53 4.13 1.92
N VAL A 141 21.84 3.55 0.95
CA VAL A 141 21.12 2.29 1.17
C VAL A 141 22.09 1.14 1.09
N GLN A 142 22.43 0.55 2.24
CA GLN A 142 23.32 -0.60 2.35
C GLN A 142 22.60 -1.92 2.07
N CYS A 143 21.36 -2.04 2.56
CA CYS A 143 20.50 -3.18 2.32
C CYS A 143 19.10 -2.68 1.96
N PRO A 144 18.57 -3.00 0.78
CA PRO A 144 17.17 -2.70 0.46
C PRO A 144 16.21 -3.56 1.31
N LEU A 145 14.91 -3.26 1.27
CA LEU A 145 13.90 -4.04 2.00
C LEU A 145 13.93 -5.52 1.59
N THR A 146 14.38 -6.38 2.50
CA THR A 146 14.49 -7.83 2.32
C THR A 146 13.87 -8.61 3.46
N THR A 147 13.44 -9.84 3.19
CA THR A 147 13.02 -10.82 4.20
C THR A 147 14.17 -11.78 4.55
N ASP A 148 15.28 -11.70 3.83
CA ASP A 148 16.47 -12.53 4.04
C ASP A 148 17.30 -11.99 5.21
N GLN A 149 17.23 -12.69 6.34
CA GLN A 149 17.94 -12.30 7.57
C GLN A 149 19.45 -12.48 7.45
N GLU A 150 19.91 -13.51 6.75
CA GLU A 150 21.36 -13.77 6.62
C GLU A 150 22.02 -12.70 5.75
N ALA A 151 21.38 -12.32 4.65
CA ALA A 151 21.84 -11.22 3.81
C ALA A 151 21.84 -9.89 4.56
N PHE A 152 20.79 -9.62 5.36
CA PHE A 152 20.72 -8.43 6.21
C PHE A 152 21.88 -8.37 7.21
N ASP A 153 22.12 -9.47 7.95
CA ASP A 153 23.18 -9.56 8.97
C ASP A 153 24.58 -9.38 8.34
N ALA A 154 24.82 -10.00 7.19
CA ALA A 154 26.07 -9.88 6.46
C ALA A 154 26.32 -8.42 6.01
N LEU A 155 25.32 -7.76 5.43
CA LEU A 155 25.44 -6.36 4.98
C LEU A 155 25.58 -5.39 6.14
N LEU A 156 24.93 -5.64 7.28
CA LEU A 156 25.13 -4.85 8.51
C LEU A 156 26.56 -5.02 9.04
N GLY A 157 27.09 -6.23 9.00
CA GLY A 157 28.48 -6.51 9.39
C GLY A 157 29.50 -5.66 8.63
N MET A 158 29.23 -5.42 7.33
CA MET A 158 30.10 -4.62 6.44
C MET A 158 30.01 -3.11 6.68
N ALA A 159 29.02 -2.61 7.43
CA ALA A 159 28.90 -1.19 7.71
C ALA A 159 30.15 -0.66 8.43
N SER A 160 30.75 0.40 7.91
CA SER A 160 31.95 1.03 8.47
C SER A 160 31.91 2.54 8.24
N THR A 161 32.62 3.29 9.04
CA THR A 161 32.75 4.76 8.92
C THR A 161 33.43 5.20 7.63
N ASP A 162 34.10 4.28 6.93
CA ASP A 162 34.88 4.57 5.72
C ASP A 162 34.03 4.45 4.44
N LEU A 163 32.78 3.96 4.55
CA LEU A 163 31.88 3.82 3.40
C LEU A 163 31.39 5.17 2.85
N ILE A 164 31.42 6.23 3.64
CA ILE A 164 31.05 7.59 3.25
C ILE A 164 32.26 8.50 3.46
N GLU A 165 32.83 9.00 2.37
CA GLU A 165 34.00 9.86 2.42
C GLU A 165 33.72 11.22 3.06
N GLU A 166 32.57 11.81 2.72
CA GLU A 166 32.12 13.08 3.30
C GLU A 166 31.62 12.86 4.73
N GLN A 167 32.37 13.47 5.66
CA GLN A 167 32.08 13.34 7.09
C GLN A 167 31.17 14.47 7.59
N GLY A 168 30.37 14.15 8.57
CA GLY A 168 29.33 15.02 9.14
C GLY A 168 28.11 14.18 9.46
N THR A 169 27.09 14.78 10.05
CA THR A 169 25.83 14.10 10.37
C THR A 169 24.67 14.94 9.91
N LEU A 170 23.90 14.44 8.94
CA LEU A 170 22.75 15.12 8.37
C LEU A 170 21.49 14.26 8.54
N PHE A 171 20.77 14.44 9.64
CA PHE A 171 19.52 13.71 9.91
C PHE A 171 18.46 13.91 8.84
N ARG A 172 18.33 15.14 8.29
CA ARG A 172 17.33 15.44 7.27
C ARG A 172 17.38 14.49 6.09
N SER A 173 18.57 14.34 5.48
CA SER A 173 18.73 13.49 4.28
C SER A 173 18.50 12.02 4.59
N ALA A 174 18.90 11.54 5.78
CA ALA A 174 18.68 10.18 6.25
C ALA A 174 17.17 9.89 6.44
N LEU A 175 16.45 10.80 7.09
CA LEU A 175 15.00 10.68 7.28
C LEU A 175 14.25 10.75 5.95
N GLU A 176 14.63 11.64 5.04
CA GLU A 176 14.02 11.76 3.71
C GLU A 176 14.18 10.47 2.90
N LEU A 177 15.38 9.89 2.86
CA LEU A 177 15.63 8.66 2.13
C LEU A 177 14.91 7.46 2.78
N SER A 178 14.88 7.36 4.12
CA SER A 178 14.14 6.31 4.82
C SER A 178 12.63 6.38 4.54
N ARG A 179 12.07 7.58 4.48
CA ARG A 179 10.68 7.81 4.10
C ARG A 179 10.39 7.37 2.66
N LYS A 180 11.29 7.70 1.71
CA LYS A 180 11.18 7.26 0.30
C LYS A 180 11.26 5.73 0.16
N LEU A 181 12.10 5.06 0.95
CA LEU A 181 12.18 3.59 0.97
C LEU A 181 10.87 2.94 1.43
N LEU A 182 10.19 3.56 2.40
CA LEU A 182 8.92 3.06 2.94
C LEU A 182 7.70 3.48 2.11
N LYS A 183 7.81 4.54 1.31
CA LYS A 183 6.76 5.05 0.42
C LYS A 183 7.35 5.39 -0.95
N PRO A 184 7.60 4.43 -1.83
CA PRO A 184 8.02 4.72 -3.20
C PRO A 184 6.91 5.50 -3.92
N GLU A 185 7.28 6.59 -4.61
CA GLU A 185 6.35 7.48 -5.34
C GLU A 185 5.65 6.78 -6.52
N THR A 186 6.15 5.62 -6.92
CA THR A 186 5.68 4.83 -8.07
C THR A 186 4.76 3.66 -7.68
N GLU A 187 4.02 3.74 -6.60
CA GLU A 187 2.92 2.78 -6.36
C GLU A 187 1.80 3.01 -7.40
N ASN A 188 2.10 2.72 -8.66
CA ASN A 188 1.07 2.46 -9.67
C ASN A 188 0.28 1.23 -9.23
N HIS A 189 -0.95 1.43 -8.93
CA HIS A 189 -2.19 0.67 -8.71
C HIS A 189 -2.22 -0.85 -8.92
N MET A 190 -1.12 -1.60 -9.06
CA MET A 190 -1.15 -3.02 -9.41
C MET A 190 -0.72 -4.01 -8.36
N GLU A 191 -0.17 -3.58 -7.21
CA GLU A 191 0.04 -4.51 -6.09
C GLU A 191 -0.55 -3.95 -4.79
N SER A 192 -1.86 -4.01 -4.70
CA SER A 192 -2.67 -3.71 -3.50
C SER A 192 -2.50 -4.77 -2.40
N GLY A 193 -1.30 -5.30 -2.23
CA GLY A 193 -1.09 -6.53 -1.46
C GLY A 193 -0.25 -6.43 -0.20
N SER A 194 0.27 -5.28 0.22
CA SER A 194 1.06 -5.25 1.47
C SER A 194 1.21 -3.84 2.05
N LYS A 195 0.15 -3.34 2.67
CA LYS A 195 0.29 -2.20 3.59
C LYS A 195 0.65 -2.74 4.99
N GLY A 196 1.88 -3.24 5.14
CA GLY A 196 2.48 -3.46 6.46
C GLY A 196 2.67 -2.13 7.19
N GLU A 197 2.84 -2.17 8.52
CA GLU A 197 3.23 -0.99 9.29
C GLU A 197 4.63 -0.54 8.85
N LYS A 198 4.87 0.77 8.91
CA LYS A 198 6.12 1.40 8.49
C LYS A 198 6.88 1.87 9.71
N ILE A 199 8.06 1.35 9.92
CA ILE A 199 8.84 1.58 11.12
C ILE A 199 10.25 2.01 10.75
N VAL A 200 10.74 3.06 11.40
CA VAL A 200 12.12 3.51 11.32
C VAL A 200 12.75 3.41 12.70
N VAL A 201 13.91 2.77 12.77
CA VAL A 201 14.75 2.71 13.97
C VAL A 201 16.05 3.44 13.66
N LEU A 202 16.22 4.63 14.25
CA LEU A 202 17.40 5.48 14.04
C LEU A 202 18.38 5.30 15.21
N LEU A 203 19.64 5.03 14.89
CA LEU A 203 20.73 4.88 15.85
C LEU A 203 21.82 5.91 15.57
N SER A 204 22.12 6.77 16.55
CA SER A 204 23.13 7.84 16.44
C SER A 204 23.59 8.29 17.82
N ASP A 205 24.70 9.03 17.88
CA ASP A 205 25.15 9.75 19.08
C ASP A 205 24.54 11.15 19.21
N GLY A 206 23.75 11.59 18.21
CA GLY A 206 23.00 12.84 18.23
C GLY A 206 23.80 14.08 17.81
N GLU A 207 25.04 13.95 17.33
CA GLU A 207 25.76 15.07 16.71
C GLU A 207 25.04 15.44 15.39
N ASP A 208 24.43 16.62 15.32
CA ASP A 208 23.82 17.17 14.09
C ASP A 208 24.43 18.53 13.80
N HIS A 209 24.97 18.67 12.59
CA HIS A 209 25.66 19.90 12.18
C HIS A 209 24.74 20.98 11.62
N THR A 210 23.47 20.65 11.29
CA THR A 210 22.57 21.58 10.61
C THR A 210 21.29 21.90 11.37
N GLY A 211 20.82 21.01 12.24
CA GLY A 211 19.56 21.15 12.98
C GLY A 211 18.29 21.16 12.11
N ASP A 212 18.39 20.90 10.81
CA ASP A 212 17.30 21.06 9.83
C ASP A 212 16.47 19.78 9.59
N PHE A 213 16.33 18.94 10.61
CA PHE A 213 15.60 17.67 10.52
C PHE A 213 14.10 17.80 10.89
N LEU A 214 13.69 18.89 11.53
CA LEU A 214 12.35 19.03 12.12
C LEU A 214 11.22 18.91 11.10
N ALA A 215 11.41 19.49 9.91
CA ALA A 215 10.39 19.44 8.86
C ALA A 215 10.15 18.00 8.38
N GLU A 216 11.24 17.21 8.22
CA GLU A 216 11.14 15.83 7.75
C GLU A 216 10.63 14.89 8.83
N ALA A 217 11.02 15.10 10.10
CA ALA A 217 10.44 14.39 11.24
C ALA A 217 8.91 14.55 11.32
N LYS A 218 8.40 15.77 11.12
CA LYS A 218 6.95 16.03 11.05
C LYS A 218 6.28 15.32 9.86
N ARG A 219 6.94 15.26 8.71
CA ARG A 219 6.42 14.53 7.54
C ARG A 219 6.32 13.05 7.81
N MET A 220 7.31 12.44 8.49
CA MET A 220 7.23 11.03 8.89
C MET A 220 6.02 10.74 9.77
N LYS A 221 5.73 11.63 10.73
CA LYS A 221 4.52 11.55 11.56
C LYS A 221 3.25 11.63 10.74
N GLN A 222 3.16 12.59 9.79
CA GLN A 222 2.01 12.76 8.90
C GLN A 222 1.79 11.54 8.00
N ASP A 223 2.89 10.88 7.62
CA ASP A 223 2.88 9.68 6.80
C ASP A 223 2.55 8.39 7.58
N GLY A 224 2.34 8.50 8.90
CA GLY A 224 2.03 7.37 9.77
C GLY A 224 3.20 6.41 9.95
N ILE A 225 4.45 6.90 9.85
CA ILE A 225 5.65 6.11 10.08
C ILE A 225 5.98 6.15 11.57
N HIS A 226 6.09 4.97 12.18
CA HIS A 226 6.52 4.84 13.57
C HIS A 226 8.03 5.02 13.68
N VAL A 227 8.48 5.97 14.49
CA VAL A 227 9.91 6.29 14.65
C VAL A 227 10.40 5.91 16.03
N PHE A 228 11.42 5.08 16.09
CA PHE A 228 12.16 4.76 17.30
C PHE A 228 13.56 5.36 17.17
N VAL A 229 13.98 6.13 18.17
CA VAL A 229 15.30 6.77 18.17
C VAL A 229 16.09 6.21 19.32
N LEU A 230 17.24 5.62 19.02
CA LEU A 230 18.14 4.99 19.97
C LEU A 230 19.47 5.76 20.02
N GLY A 231 19.71 6.41 21.12
CA GLY A 231 20.94 7.18 21.35
C GLY A 231 22.05 6.31 21.89
N VAL A 232 23.20 6.33 21.24
CA VAL A 232 24.39 5.52 21.60
C VAL A 232 25.54 6.42 22.01
N GLY A 233 26.11 6.17 23.19
CA GLY A 233 27.25 6.91 23.71
C GLY A 233 27.07 7.47 25.12
N MET A 234 28.15 7.98 25.71
CA MET A 234 28.15 8.62 27.01
C MET A 234 28.25 10.14 26.91
N SER A 235 27.71 10.84 27.89
CA SER A 235 27.68 12.31 27.89
C SER A 235 29.08 12.94 28.20
N SER A 236 30.04 12.17 28.66
CA SER A 236 31.43 12.63 28.88
C SER A 236 32.17 12.77 27.55
N PRO A 237 32.87 13.88 27.30
CA PRO A 237 33.69 14.04 26.11
C PRO A 237 34.75 12.95 25.95
N VAL A 238 34.84 12.35 24.77
CA VAL A 238 35.81 11.31 24.44
C VAL A 238 36.49 11.64 23.13
N VAL A 239 37.78 11.38 23.02
CA VAL A 239 38.56 11.62 21.80
C VAL A 239 38.23 10.58 20.74
N ILE A 240 38.15 11.03 19.49
CA ILE A 240 37.89 10.16 18.34
C ILE A 240 39.20 9.46 17.93
N PRO A 241 39.27 8.10 17.93
CA PRO A 241 40.42 7.39 17.43
C PRO A 241 40.53 7.47 15.89
N LEU A 242 41.72 7.32 15.33
CA LEU A 242 41.95 7.26 13.88
C LEU A 242 41.78 5.84 13.28
N GLY A 243 41.48 4.85 14.09
CA GLY A 243 41.38 3.44 13.71
C GLY A 243 41.87 2.53 14.81
N ALA A 244 42.87 1.68 14.53
CA ALA A 244 43.46 0.83 15.55
C ALA A 244 44.10 1.65 16.69
N PRO A 245 44.16 1.10 17.92
CA PRO A 245 44.71 1.84 19.08
C PRO A 245 46.12 2.44 18.89
N ALA A 246 46.89 1.88 17.95
CA ALA A 246 48.22 2.35 17.62
C ALA A 246 48.26 3.53 16.64
N GLU A 247 47.15 3.86 15.96
CA GLU A 247 47.13 4.88 14.91
C GLU A 247 46.93 6.31 15.46
N GLY A 248 46.61 6.45 16.75
CA GLY A 248 46.48 7.73 17.41
C GLY A 248 45.04 8.28 17.42
N VAL A 249 44.91 9.59 17.64
CA VAL A 249 43.62 10.30 17.75
C VAL A 249 43.52 11.34 16.68
N LYS A 250 42.26 11.58 16.22
CA LYS A 250 41.94 12.62 15.24
C LYS A 250 42.30 13.99 15.82
N ARG A 251 42.98 14.84 15.02
CA ARG A 251 43.38 16.18 15.41
C ARG A 251 42.80 17.22 14.46
N ASP A 252 42.57 18.41 15.02
CA ASP A 252 42.19 19.58 14.22
C ASP A 252 43.42 20.19 13.49
N GLU A 253 43.16 21.24 12.69
CA GLU A 253 44.24 21.97 11.97
C GLU A 253 45.29 22.59 12.91
N GLN A 254 44.95 22.79 14.19
CA GLN A 254 45.84 23.31 15.22
C GLN A 254 46.55 22.19 16.02
N GLY A 255 46.36 20.93 15.62
CA GLY A 255 46.96 19.77 16.25
C GLY A 255 46.33 19.31 17.57
N ARG A 256 45.18 19.87 17.97
CA ARG A 256 44.43 19.47 19.17
C ARG A 256 43.58 18.23 18.90
N ALA A 257 43.47 17.31 19.85
CA ALA A 257 42.66 16.13 19.74
C ALA A 257 41.17 16.55 19.63
N ILE A 258 40.46 16.02 18.63
CA ILE A 258 39.01 16.22 18.46
C ILE A 258 38.30 15.28 19.40
N ALA A 259 37.43 15.85 20.25
CA ALA A 259 36.57 15.11 21.15
C ALA A 259 35.12 15.19 20.66
N THR A 260 34.37 14.12 20.86
CA THR A 260 32.91 14.03 20.66
C THR A 260 32.20 13.79 21.97
N SER A 261 30.97 14.22 22.08
CA SER A 261 30.09 13.93 23.21
C SER A 261 28.72 13.47 22.71
N PHE A 262 28.01 12.73 23.53
CA PHE A 262 26.66 12.31 23.22
C PHE A 262 25.64 13.46 23.36
N HIS A 263 24.84 13.71 22.34
CA HIS A 263 23.84 14.78 22.28
C HIS A 263 22.40 14.24 22.31
N GLY A 264 21.99 13.72 23.45
CA GLY A 264 20.67 13.11 23.63
C GLY A 264 19.49 14.05 23.44
N GLU A 265 19.67 15.36 23.69
CA GLU A 265 18.61 16.36 23.51
C GLU A 265 18.16 16.49 22.04
N THR A 266 19.10 16.43 21.10
CA THR A 266 18.81 16.45 19.66
C THR A 266 17.95 15.25 19.28
N LEU A 267 18.33 14.06 19.76
CA LEU A 267 17.62 12.81 19.49
C LEU A 267 16.22 12.78 20.14
N GLN A 268 16.08 13.30 21.37
CA GLN A 268 14.78 13.44 22.02
C GLN A 268 13.85 14.38 21.24
N LYS A 269 14.39 15.51 20.76
CA LYS A 269 13.64 16.46 19.96
C LYS A 269 13.20 15.85 18.63
N LEU A 270 14.09 15.08 17.98
CA LEU A 270 13.76 14.35 16.75
C LEU A 270 12.62 13.36 16.99
N ALA A 271 12.74 12.51 18.01
CA ALA A 271 11.72 11.53 18.35
C ALA A 271 10.36 12.21 18.64
N HIS A 272 10.36 13.28 19.43
CA HIS A 272 9.15 14.04 19.77
C HIS A 272 8.45 14.62 18.53
N GLU A 273 9.21 15.27 17.63
CA GLU A 273 8.64 15.88 16.42
C GLU A 273 8.14 14.82 15.42
N ALA A 274 8.80 13.66 15.36
CA ALA A 274 8.34 12.52 14.58
C ALA A 274 7.13 11.79 15.20
N GLY A 275 6.74 12.16 16.45
CA GLY A 275 5.70 11.45 17.20
C GLY A 275 6.11 10.04 17.61
N GLY A 276 7.41 9.80 17.71
CA GLY A 276 8.03 8.52 18.05
C GLY A 276 8.51 8.43 19.49
N LEU A 277 9.33 7.42 19.75
CA LEU A 277 9.89 7.15 21.09
C LEU A 277 11.41 7.26 21.05
N TYR A 278 11.96 7.85 22.12
CA TYR A 278 13.40 7.93 22.33
C TYR A 278 13.83 6.94 23.42
N PHE A 279 14.94 6.26 23.14
CA PHE A 279 15.61 5.35 24.04
C PHE A 279 17.10 5.69 24.12
N ARG A 280 17.70 5.39 25.24
CA ARG A 280 19.15 5.45 25.37
C ARG A 280 19.71 4.05 25.49
N SER A 281 20.70 3.73 24.65
CA SER A 281 21.41 2.46 24.68
C SER A 281 21.95 2.16 26.08
N LYS A 282 21.75 0.91 26.48
CA LYS A 282 22.26 0.36 27.73
C LYS A 282 22.92 -1.00 27.45
N THR A 283 23.90 -1.32 28.23
CA THR A 283 24.69 -2.58 28.10
C THR A 283 23.84 -3.84 28.42
N ASP A 284 22.68 -3.69 29.06
CA ASP A 284 21.88 -4.80 29.60
C ASP A 284 20.79 -5.35 28.67
N ASN A 285 20.75 -4.97 27.40
CA ASN A 285 19.76 -5.38 26.39
C ASN A 285 18.28 -5.11 26.75
N THR A 286 17.98 -4.47 27.87
CA THR A 286 16.59 -4.21 28.29
C THR A 286 15.87 -3.30 27.30
N VAL A 287 16.58 -2.32 26.74
CA VAL A 287 16.07 -1.36 25.76
C VAL A 287 15.70 -2.07 24.45
N ASN A 288 16.55 -2.98 23.98
CA ASN A 288 16.32 -3.74 22.75
C ASN A 288 15.06 -4.62 22.86
N SER A 289 14.88 -5.24 24.02
CA SER A 289 13.68 -6.03 24.30
C SER A 289 12.42 -5.16 24.30
N GLU A 290 12.48 -3.96 24.91
CA GLU A 290 11.36 -3.04 24.93
C GLU A 290 11.00 -2.54 23.52
N ILE A 291 12.00 -2.15 22.73
CA ILE A 291 11.78 -1.71 21.33
C ILE A 291 11.16 -2.85 20.51
N SER A 292 11.72 -4.05 20.61
CA SER A 292 11.24 -5.22 19.85
C SER A 292 9.81 -5.60 20.24
N GLU A 293 9.49 -5.53 21.53
CA GLU A 293 8.13 -5.79 22.01
C GLU A 293 7.13 -4.74 21.48
N ARG A 294 7.51 -3.47 21.49
CA ARG A 294 6.69 -2.39 20.90
C ARG A 294 6.46 -2.59 19.42
N ILE A 295 7.52 -2.96 18.66
CA ILE A 295 7.41 -3.25 17.23
C ILE A 295 6.47 -4.44 17.01
N ASN A 296 6.63 -5.53 17.75
CA ASN A 296 5.76 -6.70 17.67
C ASN A 296 4.29 -6.37 18.02
N GLN A 297 4.05 -5.49 19.00
CA GLN A 297 2.69 -5.02 19.33
C GLN A 297 2.06 -4.22 18.18
N ILE A 298 2.83 -3.32 17.52
CA ILE A 298 2.38 -2.58 16.34
C ILE A 298 2.05 -3.55 15.20
N GLU A 299 2.90 -4.54 14.97
CA GLU A 299 2.71 -5.56 13.95
C GLU A 299 1.47 -6.43 14.25
N ASP A 300 1.30 -6.88 15.48
CA ASP A 300 0.15 -7.70 15.89
C ASP A 300 -1.17 -6.92 15.83
N ALA A 301 -1.16 -5.63 16.16
CA ALA A 301 -2.34 -4.76 16.07
C ALA A 301 -2.82 -4.58 14.62
N SER A 302 -1.90 -4.56 13.66
CA SER A 302 -2.21 -4.43 12.22
C SER A 302 -2.48 -5.75 11.51
N ARG A 303 -2.30 -6.89 12.17
CA ARG A 303 -2.42 -8.24 11.59
C ARG A 303 -3.84 -8.59 11.12
N TRP A 304 -4.86 -7.95 11.69
CA TRP A 304 -6.27 -8.17 11.42
C TRP A 304 -6.95 -6.93 10.84
N VAL A 305 -6.60 -6.54 9.63
CA VAL A 305 -7.35 -5.54 8.90
C VAL A 305 -8.29 -6.23 7.95
N MET A 306 -9.58 -5.94 8.05
CA MET A 306 -10.53 -6.29 7.01
C MET A 306 -10.19 -5.47 5.76
N GLU A 307 -9.54 -6.08 4.78
CA GLU A 307 -9.40 -5.43 3.49
C GLU A 307 -10.77 -5.08 2.93
N PRO A 308 -10.94 -3.85 2.41
CA PRO A 308 -12.13 -3.52 1.69
C PRO A 308 -12.24 -4.46 0.49
N VAL A 309 -13.30 -5.22 0.49
CA VAL A 309 -13.68 -6.24 -0.48
C VAL A 309 -13.47 -5.76 -1.91
N GLU A 310 -12.77 -6.56 -2.68
CA GLU A 310 -12.73 -6.44 -4.13
C GLU A 310 -14.16 -6.55 -4.67
N ARG A 311 -14.67 -5.43 -5.16
CA ARG A 311 -16.04 -5.33 -5.68
C ARG A 311 -16.02 -5.80 -7.13
N VAL A 312 -16.33 -7.07 -7.35
CA VAL A 312 -16.43 -7.61 -8.72
C VAL A 312 -17.58 -6.93 -9.44
N PRO A 313 -17.32 -6.19 -10.53
CA PRO A 313 -18.38 -5.54 -11.30
C PRO A 313 -19.16 -6.60 -12.07
N LEU A 314 -20.44 -6.73 -11.76
CA LEU A 314 -21.36 -7.62 -12.49
C LEU A 314 -22.01 -6.95 -13.71
N SER A 315 -21.83 -5.65 -13.88
CA SER A 315 -22.44 -4.86 -14.95
C SER A 315 -22.18 -5.42 -16.35
N GLN A 316 -20.96 -5.90 -16.61
CA GLN A 316 -20.58 -6.48 -17.90
C GLN A 316 -21.35 -7.78 -18.23
N TYR A 317 -21.67 -8.61 -17.23
CA TYR A 317 -22.45 -9.83 -17.45
C TYR A 317 -23.90 -9.52 -17.75
N PHE A 318 -24.51 -8.55 -17.05
CA PHE A 318 -25.87 -8.10 -17.34
C PHE A 318 -25.96 -7.41 -18.70
N LEU A 319 -24.93 -6.63 -19.08
CA LEU A 319 -24.85 -6.01 -20.40
C LEU A 319 -24.75 -7.08 -21.50
N ALA A 320 -23.88 -8.07 -21.35
CA ALA A 320 -23.70 -9.15 -22.32
C ALA A 320 -24.99 -9.97 -22.47
N ALA A 321 -25.68 -10.31 -21.36
CA ALA A 321 -26.95 -11.01 -21.38
C ALA A 321 -28.05 -10.17 -22.10
N GLY A 322 -28.12 -8.87 -21.81
CA GLY A 322 -29.08 -7.96 -22.46
C GLY A 322 -28.86 -7.89 -23.96
N LEU A 323 -27.64 -7.74 -24.43
CA LEU A 323 -27.26 -7.75 -25.83
C LEU A 323 -27.60 -9.10 -26.52
N PHE A 324 -27.34 -10.20 -25.82
CA PHE A 324 -27.69 -11.53 -26.31
C PHE A 324 -29.18 -11.67 -26.55
N PHE A 325 -30.03 -11.23 -25.61
CA PHE A 325 -31.49 -11.26 -25.80
C PHE A 325 -31.98 -10.41 -27.00
N LEU A 326 -31.37 -9.23 -27.18
CA LEU A 326 -31.71 -8.34 -28.31
C LEU A 326 -31.24 -8.94 -29.65
N LEU A 327 -30.07 -9.57 -29.71
CA LEU A 327 -29.60 -10.25 -30.92
C LEU A 327 -30.44 -11.49 -31.24
N ALA A 328 -30.76 -12.30 -30.23
CA ALA A 328 -31.62 -13.48 -30.42
C ALA A 328 -33.01 -13.13 -30.92
N GLU A 329 -33.60 -12.01 -30.42
CA GLU A 329 -34.88 -11.49 -30.92
C GLU A 329 -34.82 -11.18 -32.44
N THR A 330 -33.73 -10.55 -32.91
CA THR A 330 -33.61 -10.24 -34.35
C THR A 330 -33.45 -11.49 -35.21
N MET A 331 -32.81 -12.54 -34.71
CA MET A 331 -32.62 -13.82 -35.43
C MET A 331 -33.94 -14.59 -35.58
N ILE A 332 -34.80 -14.62 -34.56
CA ILE A 332 -36.14 -15.24 -34.61
C ILE A 332 -37.04 -14.60 -35.70
N GLY A 333 -36.74 -13.35 -36.10
CA GLY A 333 -37.48 -12.63 -37.15
C GLY A 333 -37.08 -12.96 -38.59
N ARG A 334 -35.85 -13.44 -38.81
CA ARG A 334 -35.35 -13.68 -40.17
C ARG A 334 -35.59 -15.09 -40.71
N GLY A 335 -36.02 -16.04 -39.86
CA GLY A 335 -36.28 -17.43 -40.28
C GLY A 335 -37.57 -17.70 -41.07
N GLY A 336 -38.43 -16.70 -41.31
CA GLY A 336 -39.72 -16.88 -41.99
C GLY A 336 -39.75 -16.55 -43.48
N GLY A 337 -38.59 -16.27 -44.10
CA GLY A 337 -38.54 -15.73 -45.48
C GLY A 337 -37.88 -16.59 -46.54
N LYS A 338 -37.71 -17.91 -46.37
CA LYS A 338 -37.22 -18.81 -47.43
C LYS A 338 -37.91 -20.16 -47.40
N HIS A 339 -39.05 -20.25 -48.04
CA HIS A 339 -39.42 -21.45 -48.79
C HIS A 339 -40.45 -21.03 -49.86
N ARG A 340 -39.90 -20.89 -51.04
CA ARG A 340 -40.63 -21.15 -52.25
C ARG A 340 -40.64 -22.65 -52.50
#